data_aa35ce1b232ffedf089340fef9f4ae7f
#
_entry.id   aa35ce1b232ffedf089340fef9f4ae7f
#
_cell.length_a   1.000
_cell.length_b   1.000
_cell.length_c   1.000
_cell.angle_alpha   90.00
_cell.angle_beta   90.00
_cell.angle_gamma   90.00
#
_symmetry.space_group_name_H-M   'P 1'
#
loop_
_entity.id
_entity.type
_entity.pdbx_description
1 polymer ?
#
loop_
_entity_poly.entity_id
_entity_poly.type
_entity_poly.pdbx_seq_one_letter_code
_entity_poly.pdbx_strand_id
1 'polypeptide(L)'
;LGLRLASSVGYGWNKPDAPGFGDFVRARGCMLPKVPLAPRRNLGSELERNTSLNTVCEEAKCPNRGECWSHGTATIMIMGEVCTRACRFCSVKTSSKPPPLDPLEPTRVAEAVXXXXPTRVAEAVSSSSLLGKHSLRYVVITMVTRDDLRDHGCNHFIETVRRIKQRNPQLKVECLTSDFGGQSELVTRMVGESGLDVFAHNVETVEELQKFVRDRRASFAQSLKVLETAKKARRDLLTKSSLMLGVGETDQQVKNTLSALRAVGVDCVTIGQYLQPTKRHMKVKEYLD
;
A
#
# COMPACT_ATOMS: atom_id res chain seq x y z
N LEU A 1 -3.29 -8.16 -0.41
CA LEU A 1 -2.69 -7.36 0.65
C LEU A 1 -2.05 -8.22 1.73
N GLY A 2 -1.35 -9.29 1.35
CA GLY A 2 -0.61 -10.17 2.25
C GLY A 2 0.89 -9.94 2.18
N LEU A 3 1.31 -8.71 1.87
CA LEU A 3 2.71 -8.35 1.88
C LEU A 3 3.20 -8.16 3.32
N ARG A 4 3.66 -9.24 3.91
CA ARG A 4 4.56 -9.12 5.05
C ARG A 4 5.92 -8.74 4.46
N LEU A 5 6.17 -7.44 4.41
CA LEU A 5 7.47 -6.92 3.98
C LEU A 5 8.48 -7.20 5.09
N ALA A 6 9.36 -8.15 4.86
CA ALA A 6 10.47 -8.41 5.78
C ALA A 6 11.52 -7.28 5.71
N SER A 7 11.61 -6.61 4.58
CA SER A 7 12.29 -5.32 4.38
C SER A 7 11.87 -4.78 3.02
N SER A 8 11.48 -3.54 2.94
CA SER A 8 11.21 -2.91 1.65
C SER A 8 12.49 -2.28 1.12
N VAL A 9 13.14 -2.94 0.19
CA VAL A 9 14.18 -2.29 -0.60
C VAL A 9 13.46 -1.56 -1.74
N GLY A 10 13.36 -0.25 -1.61
CA GLY A 10 12.79 0.58 -2.68
C GLY A 10 13.84 0.81 -3.76
N TYR A 11 13.58 0.35 -4.98
CA TYR A 11 14.39 0.71 -6.15
C TYR A 11 13.70 1.91 -6.83
N GLY A 12 14.28 3.09 -6.65
CA GLY A 12 13.87 4.28 -7.37
C GLY A 12 14.54 4.35 -8.74
N TRP A 13 13.77 4.54 -9.79
CA TRP A 13 14.30 4.80 -11.14
C TRP A 13 14.55 6.31 -11.26
N ASN A 14 15.82 6.70 -11.39
CA ASN A 14 16.18 8.12 -11.48
C ASN A 14 15.78 8.75 -12.82
N LYS A 15 15.24 9.96 -12.76
CA LYS A 15 15.31 10.90 -13.88
C LYS A 15 16.79 11.28 -14.11
N PRO A 16 17.21 11.62 -15.37
CA PRO A 16 18.63 11.82 -15.71
C PRO A 16 19.40 12.86 -14.88
N ASP A 17 18.71 13.71 -14.14
CA ASP A 17 19.29 14.85 -13.43
C ASP A 17 19.33 14.67 -11.90
N ALA A 18 19.09 13.47 -11.38
CA ALA A 18 19.16 13.21 -9.93
C ALA A 18 20.56 12.74 -9.52
N PRO A 19 21.07 13.10 -8.33
CA PRO A 19 22.39 12.66 -7.88
C PRO A 19 22.48 11.12 -7.84
N GLY A 20 23.66 10.62 -8.19
CA GLY A 20 23.93 9.26 -8.64
C GLY A 20 23.37 8.10 -7.83
N PHE A 21 23.00 7.10 -8.56
CA PHE A 21 22.44 5.80 -8.14
C PHE A 21 23.35 5.00 -7.19
N GLY A 22 24.61 5.41 -7.00
CA GLY A 22 25.59 4.67 -6.22
C GLY A 22 25.38 4.66 -4.70
N ASP A 23 24.64 5.61 -4.16
CA ASP A 23 24.57 5.80 -2.72
C ASP A 23 23.37 5.13 -2.03
N PHE A 24 22.43 4.57 -2.79
CA PHE A 24 21.24 3.96 -2.23
C PHE A 24 21.28 2.43 -2.09
N VAL A 25 22.30 1.78 -2.63
CA VAL A 25 22.45 0.32 -2.54
C VAL A 25 23.46 -0.05 -1.44
N ARG A 26 23.19 0.38 -0.22
CA ARG A 26 23.71 -0.33 0.95
C ARG A 26 22.51 -0.91 1.70
N ALA A 27 22.02 -2.03 1.19
CA ALA A 27 21.19 -2.91 1.99
C ALA A 27 22.05 -3.35 3.19
N ARG A 28 21.82 -2.78 4.33
CA ARG A 28 22.26 -3.40 5.57
C ARG A 28 21.57 -4.75 5.63
N GLY A 29 22.34 -5.81 5.64
CA GLY A 29 21.81 -7.16 5.80
C GLY A 29 20.80 -7.19 6.93
N CYS A 30 19.60 -7.58 6.63
CA CYS A 30 18.53 -7.65 7.60
C CYS A 30 18.75 -8.86 8.50
N MET A 31 19.66 -8.74 9.44
CA MET A 31 19.55 -9.54 10.63
C MET A 31 18.36 -8.98 11.40
N LEU A 32 17.32 -9.77 11.55
CA LEU A 32 16.22 -9.46 12.45
C LEU A 32 16.81 -9.18 13.84
N PRO A 33 16.91 -7.94 14.30
CA PRO A 33 17.31 -7.73 15.68
C PRO A 33 16.17 -8.25 16.54
N LYS A 34 16.47 -9.14 17.46
CA LYS A 34 15.58 -9.45 18.58
C LYS A 34 15.55 -8.20 19.46
N VAL A 35 14.86 -7.17 19.03
CA VAL A 35 14.64 -6.00 19.85
C VAL A 35 13.53 -6.35 20.85
N PRO A 36 13.80 -6.31 22.16
CA PRO A 36 12.72 -6.44 23.11
C PRO A 36 11.70 -5.32 22.86
N LEU A 37 10.48 -5.72 22.57
CA LEU A 37 9.36 -4.80 22.40
C LEU A 37 9.09 -4.11 23.74
N ALA A 38 9.69 -2.96 23.97
CA ALA A 38 9.21 -2.08 25.03
C ALA A 38 7.74 -1.73 24.71
N PRO A 39 6.85 -1.74 25.70
CA PRO A 39 5.45 -1.42 25.47
C PRO A 39 5.31 0.08 25.19
N ARG A 40 5.52 0.49 23.95
CA ARG A 40 5.17 1.83 23.49
C ARG A 40 3.68 1.84 23.14
N ARG A 41 2.96 2.84 23.64
CA ARG A 41 1.56 3.08 23.30
C ARG A 41 1.42 3.04 21.78
N ASN A 42 0.66 2.08 21.30
CA ASN A 42 0.49 1.82 19.87
C ASN A 42 -0.43 2.87 19.24
N LEU A 43 0.13 3.77 18.46
CA LEU A 43 -0.62 4.74 17.65
C LEU A 43 -1.75 4.05 16.85
N GLY A 44 -1.47 2.86 16.31
CA GLY A 44 -2.44 2.10 15.54
C GLY A 44 -3.56 1.50 16.39
N SER A 45 -3.28 1.03 17.60
CA SER A 45 -4.33 0.51 18.49
C SER A 45 -5.25 1.63 19.02
N GLU A 46 -4.76 2.85 19.05
CA GLU A 46 -5.62 4.02 19.32
C GLU A 46 -6.46 4.39 18.11
N LEU A 47 -5.88 4.32 16.93
CA LEU A 47 -6.57 4.56 15.67
C LEU A 47 -7.75 3.59 15.51
N GLU A 48 -7.53 2.30 15.75
CA GLU A 48 -8.55 1.26 15.61
C GLU A 48 -9.65 1.34 16.65
N ARG A 49 -9.26 1.49 17.92
CA ARG A 49 -10.23 1.55 19.04
C ARG A 49 -11.16 2.75 18.97
N ASN A 50 -10.66 3.87 18.48
CA ASN A 50 -11.41 5.13 18.49
C ASN A 50 -12.18 5.42 17.20
N THR A 51 -11.87 4.71 16.08
CA THR A 51 -12.41 5.08 14.76
C THR A 51 -13.08 3.95 13.99
N SER A 52 -13.00 2.72 14.48
CA SER A 52 -13.51 1.51 13.79
C SER A 52 -12.95 1.40 12.36
N LEU A 53 -11.67 1.73 12.17
CA LEU A 53 -10.99 1.65 10.88
C LEU A 53 -10.15 0.38 10.78
N ASN A 54 -10.08 -0.18 9.60
CA ASN A 54 -9.24 -1.35 9.31
C ASN A 54 -7.86 -0.89 8.88
N THR A 55 -6.81 -1.48 9.46
CA THR A 55 -5.43 -1.24 9.00
C THR A 55 -4.86 -2.53 8.39
N VAL A 56 -4.17 -2.40 7.28
CA VAL A 56 -3.43 -3.53 6.69
C VAL A 56 -2.37 -4.04 7.67
N CYS A 57 -1.81 -3.14 8.45
CA CYS A 57 -0.78 -3.45 9.44
C CYS A 57 -1.24 -4.53 10.44
N GLU A 58 -2.53 -4.53 10.80
CA GLU A 58 -3.12 -5.52 11.70
C GLU A 58 -3.71 -6.72 10.94
N GLU A 59 -4.52 -6.47 9.92
CA GLU A 59 -5.16 -7.53 9.12
C GLU A 59 -4.12 -8.49 8.51
N ALA A 60 -2.99 -7.96 8.03
CA ALA A 60 -1.89 -8.74 7.49
C ALA A 60 -0.89 -9.21 8.55
N LYS A 61 -1.06 -8.85 9.82
CA LYS A 61 -0.12 -9.15 10.91
C LYS A 61 1.31 -8.75 10.56
N CYS A 62 1.47 -7.53 10.06
CA CYS A 62 2.72 -7.03 9.48
C CYS A 62 3.84 -6.95 10.55
N PRO A 63 4.99 -7.60 10.34
CA PRO A 63 6.09 -7.52 11.31
C PRO A 63 6.73 -6.14 11.39
N ASN A 64 6.59 -5.32 10.36
CA ASN A 64 7.20 -3.99 10.28
C ASN A 64 6.33 -2.88 10.91
N ARG A 65 5.17 -3.26 11.51
CA ARG A 65 4.21 -2.31 12.06
C ARG A 65 4.84 -1.28 12.99
N GLY A 66 5.64 -1.75 13.95
CA GLY A 66 6.31 -0.87 14.93
C GLY A 66 7.24 0.14 14.29
N GLU A 67 8.02 -0.29 13.32
CA GLU A 67 8.97 0.57 12.60
C GLU A 67 8.23 1.62 11.75
N CYS A 68 7.27 1.20 10.95
CA CYS A 68 6.49 2.11 10.08
C CYS A 68 5.79 3.20 10.90
N TRP A 69 5.15 2.79 12.00
CA TRP A 69 4.42 3.73 12.85
C TRP A 69 5.36 4.70 13.58
N SER A 70 6.56 4.25 13.96
CA SER A 70 7.57 5.14 14.57
C SER A 70 8.09 6.19 13.58
N HIS A 71 8.03 5.90 12.29
CA HIS A 71 8.43 6.84 11.23
C HIS A 71 7.25 7.69 10.69
N GLY A 72 6.08 7.61 11.32
CA GLY A 72 4.90 8.39 10.92
C GLY A 72 4.28 7.93 9.60
N THR A 73 4.30 6.62 9.33
CA THR A 73 3.67 6.02 8.16
C THR A 73 2.62 5.00 8.60
N ALA A 74 1.41 5.10 8.07
CA ALA A 74 0.32 4.16 8.33
C ALA A 74 -0.32 3.70 7.01
N THR A 75 -0.85 2.48 7.01
CA THR A 75 -1.60 1.94 5.87
C THR A 75 -3.03 1.63 6.31
N ILE A 76 -3.98 2.39 5.80
CA ILE A 76 -5.40 2.27 6.11
C ILE A 76 -6.10 1.56 4.95
N MET A 77 -6.92 0.57 5.28
CA MET A 77 -7.70 -0.19 4.31
C MET A 77 -9.15 0.31 4.33
N ILE A 78 -9.66 0.67 3.15
CA ILE A 78 -11.01 1.21 2.99
C ILE A 78 -11.92 0.24 2.22
N MET A 79 -13.20 0.53 2.23
CA MET A 79 -14.30 -0.26 1.64
C MET A 79 -14.58 -1.54 2.41
N GLY A 80 -14.28 -1.51 3.72
CA GLY A 80 -14.52 -2.62 4.63
C GLY A 80 -13.43 -3.69 4.60
N GLU A 81 -13.74 -4.87 5.11
CA GLU A 81 -12.78 -5.97 5.34
C GLU A 81 -12.96 -7.16 4.39
N VAL A 82 -13.88 -7.07 3.40
CA VAL A 82 -14.23 -8.19 2.53
C VAL A 82 -13.93 -7.87 1.08
N CYS A 83 -13.01 -8.63 0.48
CA CYS A 83 -12.59 -8.50 -0.90
C CYS A 83 -13.42 -9.42 -1.81
N THR A 84 -13.70 -9.00 -3.05
CA THR A 84 -14.36 -9.87 -4.03
C THR A 84 -13.40 -10.87 -4.69
N ARG A 85 -12.09 -10.73 -4.48
CA ARG A 85 -11.05 -11.56 -5.11
C ARG A 85 -10.32 -12.45 -4.12
N ALA A 86 -10.00 -13.68 -4.55
CA ALA A 86 -9.40 -14.74 -3.74
C ALA A 86 -7.93 -14.99 -4.12
N CYS A 87 -7.09 -13.97 -4.00
CA CYS A 87 -5.64 -14.13 -4.23
C CYS A 87 -5.03 -15.06 -3.17
N ARG A 88 -4.24 -16.03 -3.60
CA ARG A 88 -3.78 -17.14 -2.73
C ARG A 88 -2.76 -16.74 -1.67
N PHE A 89 -2.19 -15.55 -1.80
CA PHE A 89 -1.25 -14.99 -0.81
C PHE A 89 -1.93 -14.13 0.25
N CYS A 90 -3.19 -13.71 0.00
CA CYS A 90 -3.84 -12.61 0.73
C CYS A 90 -4.70 -13.14 1.88
N SER A 91 -4.55 -12.56 3.07
CA SER A 91 -5.30 -12.95 4.28
C SER A 91 -6.65 -12.24 4.43
N VAL A 92 -6.99 -11.30 3.55
CA VAL A 92 -8.25 -10.57 3.60
C VAL A 92 -9.43 -11.53 3.34
N LYS A 93 -10.50 -11.37 4.10
CA LYS A 93 -11.73 -12.16 3.95
C LYS A 93 -12.28 -12.00 2.52
N THR A 94 -12.87 -13.07 2.00
CA THR A 94 -13.34 -13.09 0.61
C THR A 94 -14.82 -13.46 0.53
N SER A 95 -15.58 -12.69 -0.25
CA SER A 95 -16.97 -13.01 -0.57
C SER A 95 -17.34 -12.35 -1.91
N SER A 96 -18.16 -13.04 -2.70
CA SER A 96 -18.76 -12.45 -3.91
C SER A 96 -19.85 -11.41 -3.59
N LYS A 97 -20.31 -11.39 -2.32
CA LYS A 97 -21.35 -10.47 -1.84
C LYS A 97 -20.85 -9.76 -0.58
N PRO A 98 -19.90 -8.83 -0.70
CA PRO A 98 -19.43 -8.07 0.45
C PRO A 98 -20.54 -7.13 0.96
N PRO A 99 -20.47 -6.69 2.21
CA PRO A 99 -21.40 -5.67 2.72
C PRO A 99 -21.38 -4.39 1.87
N PRO A 100 -22.47 -3.59 1.88
CA PRO A 100 -22.48 -2.31 1.18
C PRO A 100 -21.40 -1.37 1.74
N LEU A 101 -20.97 -0.40 0.93
CA LEU A 101 -20.02 0.61 1.38
C LEU A 101 -20.63 1.47 2.48
N ASP A 102 -19.85 1.80 3.48
CA ASP A 102 -20.25 2.74 4.51
C ASP A 102 -20.03 4.18 3.99
N PRO A 103 -21.08 4.97 3.78
CA PRO A 103 -20.92 6.34 3.26
C PRO A 103 -20.18 7.27 4.22
N LEU A 104 -20.04 6.92 5.49
CA LEU A 104 -19.33 7.73 6.48
C LEU A 104 -17.83 7.36 6.57
N GLU A 105 -17.41 6.25 5.96
CA GLU A 105 -16.01 5.81 6.00
C GLU A 105 -15.01 6.89 5.51
N PRO A 106 -15.25 7.60 4.39
CA PRO A 106 -14.35 8.68 3.96
C PRO A 106 -14.14 9.77 5.01
N THR A 107 -15.21 10.12 5.73
CA THR A 107 -15.15 11.11 6.82
C THR A 107 -14.33 10.60 7.98
N ARG A 108 -14.61 9.38 8.43
CA ARG A 108 -13.88 8.76 9.56
C ARG A 108 -12.40 8.60 9.26
N VAL A 109 -12.06 8.18 8.03
CA VAL A 109 -10.65 8.05 7.60
C VAL A 109 -9.95 9.42 7.66
N ALA A 110 -10.58 10.46 7.14
CA ALA A 110 -10.00 11.81 7.14
C ALA A 110 -9.86 12.37 8.59
N GLU A 111 -10.78 12.04 9.46
CA GLU A 111 -10.72 12.41 10.90
C GLU A 111 -9.59 11.67 11.61
N ALA A 112 -9.50 10.39 11.42
CA ALA A 112 -8.45 9.55 12.01
C ALA A 112 -7.05 10.00 11.60
N VAL A 113 -6.89 10.26 10.36
CA VAL A 113 -5.63 10.79 9.82
C VAL A 113 -5.30 12.18 10.40
N UNK A 114 -6.15 12.88 10.61
CA UNK A 114 -6.01 14.17 11.22
C UNK A 114 -5.80 14.06 12.70
N UNK A 115 -6.29 13.10 13.26
CA UNK A 115 -6.07 12.86 14.60
C UNK A 115 -4.70 12.40 14.90
N UNK A 116 -4.15 12.08 14.11
CA UNK A 116 -2.84 11.71 14.12
C UNK A 116 -1.89 12.85 13.93
N UNK A 117 -2.39 13.71 13.47
CA UNK A 117 -1.78 14.94 13.47
C UNK A 117 -1.86 15.44 14.86
N PRO A 118 -0.84 16.18 15.25
CA PRO A 118 -0.96 16.79 16.54
C PRO A 118 -2.09 17.82 16.52
N THR A 119 -3.13 17.52 17.21
CA THR A 119 -4.19 18.51 17.44
C THR A 119 -3.58 19.70 18.21
N ARG A 120 -4.13 20.90 18.00
CA ARG A 120 -3.71 22.14 18.72
C ARG A 120 -3.64 21.96 20.26
N VAL A 121 -4.38 20.98 20.80
CA VAL A 121 -4.33 20.63 22.23
C VAL A 121 -3.00 19.97 22.59
N ALA A 122 -2.41 19.17 21.69
CA ALA A 122 -1.08 18.57 21.90
C ALA A 122 0.03 19.63 21.84
N GLU A 123 -0.13 20.69 21.07
CA GLU A 123 0.82 21.82 21.06
C GLU A 123 0.81 22.62 22.37
N ALA A 124 -0.36 22.76 23.01
CA ALA A 124 -0.48 23.48 24.28
C ALA A 124 0.07 22.69 25.48
N VAL A 125 0.13 21.37 25.37
CA VAL A 125 0.65 20.48 26.44
C VAL A 125 2.13 20.13 26.23
N SER A 126 2.72 20.53 25.12
CA SER A 126 4.10 20.16 24.70
C SER A 126 5.21 20.98 25.39
N SER A 127 4.94 21.58 26.54
CA SER A 127 6.02 22.17 27.35
C SER A 127 6.86 21.13 28.10
N SER A 128 6.53 19.84 27.98
CA SER A 128 7.41 18.79 28.49
C SER A 128 8.06 18.03 27.32
N SER A 129 9.37 18.09 27.30
CA SER A 129 10.28 17.64 26.22
C SER A 129 10.34 16.13 25.97
N LEU A 130 9.34 15.36 26.39
CA LEU A 130 9.40 13.88 26.37
C LEU A 130 8.39 13.21 25.44
N LEU A 131 7.47 13.98 24.82
CA LEU A 131 6.53 13.45 23.81
C LEU A 131 7.01 13.83 22.41
N GLY A 132 7.75 12.93 21.80
CA GLY A 132 8.29 13.12 20.46
C GLY A 132 7.20 13.50 19.44
N LYS A 133 7.53 14.47 18.63
CA LYS A 133 6.70 14.99 17.53
C LYS A 133 6.47 13.90 16.47
N HIS A 134 5.49 13.03 16.66
CA HIS A 134 5.11 12.03 15.66
C HIS A 134 3.84 12.49 14.95
N SER A 135 3.98 13.49 14.09
CA SER A 135 2.91 13.84 13.16
C SER A 135 2.97 12.89 11.96
N LEU A 136 1.82 12.38 11.55
CA LEU A 136 1.71 11.59 10.35
C LEU A 136 2.06 12.47 9.14
N ARG A 137 3.11 12.09 8.41
CA ARG A 137 3.58 12.82 7.23
C ARG A 137 3.26 12.10 5.93
N TYR A 138 2.98 10.81 6.03
CA TYR A 138 2.73 9.96 4.88
C TYR A 138 1.68 8.91 5.26
N VAL A 139 0.64 8.79 4.46
CA VAL A 139 -0.38 7.77 4.65
C VAL A 139 -0.55 6.97 3.36
N VAL A 140 -0.64 5.67 3.51
CA VAL A 140 -1.03 4.78 2.43
C VAL A 140 -2.51 4.44 2.62
N ILE A 141 -3.33 4.78 1.65
CA ILE A 141 -4.73 4.35 1.60
C ILE A 141 -4.79 3.20 0.60
N THR A 142 -5.31 2.08 1.03
CA THR A 142 -5.52 0.93 0.17
C THR A 142 -6.98 0.48 0.23
N MET A 143 -7.37 -0.40 -0.66
CA MET A 143 -8.76 -0.83 -0.78
C MET A 143 -8.85 -2.34 -0.92
N VAL A 144 -9.95 -2.92 -0.46
CA VAL A 144 -10.37 -4.25 -0.92
C VAL A 144 -10.93 -4.11 -2.35
N THR A 145 -10.75 -5.13 -3.19
CA THR A 145 -11.34 -5.08 -4.53
C THR A 145 -12.86 -5.27 -4.45
N ARG A 146 -13.60 -4.44 -5.18
CA ARG A 146 -15.07 -4.41 -5.19
C ARG A 146 -15.58 -4.58 -6.63
N ASP A 147 -15.39 -5.80 -7.18
CA ASP A 147 -15.89 -6.15 -8.53
C ASP A 147 -17.43 -6.17 -8.59
N ASP A 148 -18.09 -6.13 -7.44
CA ASP A 148 -19.55 -6.04 -7.31
C ASP A 148 -20.09 -4.64 -7.60
N LEU A 149 -19.22 -3.62 -7.60
CA LEU A 149 -19.59 -2.22 -7.89
C LEU A 149 -19.21 -1.85 -9.33
N ARG A 150 -20.06 -1.07 -10.00
CA ARG A 150 -19.83 -0.62 -11.38
C ARG A 150 -18.53 0.18 -11.55
N ASP A 151 -18.23 1.02 -10.56
CA ASP A 151 -17.03 1.85 -10.55
C ASP A 151 -15.89 1.23 -9.74
N HIS A 152 -16.02 -0.04 -9.35
CA HIS A 152 -15.05 -0.76 -8.53
C HIS A 152 -14.64 0.01 -7.25
N GLY A 153 -15.49 0.93 -6.75
CA GLY A 153 -15.23 1.74 -5.59
C GLY A 153 -14.40 3.00 -5.85
N CYS A 154 -14.19 3.37 -7.11
CA CYS A 154 -13.37 4.53 -7.49
C CYS A 154 -13.88 5.83 -6.86
N ASN A 155 -15.18 6.08 -6.88
CA ASN A 155 -15.78 7.29 -6.29
C ASN A 155 -15.53 7.36 -4.78
N HIS A 156 -15.69 6.24 -4.09
CA HIS A 156 -15.46 6.15 -2.65
C HIS A 156 -14.00 6.46 -2.29
N PHE A 157 -13.07 5.92 -3.10
CA PHE A 157 -11.63 6.17 -2.91
C PHE A 157 -11.29 7.66 -3.15
N ILE A 158 -11.77 8.23 -4.27
CA ILE A 158 -11.56 9.64 -4.61
C ILE A 158 -12.05 10.55 -3.46
N GLU A 159 -13.27 10.29 -2.97
CA GLU A 159 -13.85 11.07 -1.87
C GLU A 159 -13.01 10.96 -0.59
N THR A 160 -12.52 9.76 -0.28
CA THR A 160 -11.65 9.55 0.88
C THR A 160 -10.40 10.41 0.80
N VAL A 161 -9.70 10.37 -0.34
CA VAL A 161 -8.45 11.12 -0.53
C VAL A 161 -8.72 12.64 -0.51
N ARG A 162 -9.80 13.08 -1.18
CA ARG A 162 -10.20 14.50 -1.18
C ARG A 162 -10.43 15.02 0.25
N ARG A 163 -11.14 14.27 1.08
CA ARG A 163 -11.41 14.67 2.48
C ARG A 163 -10.12 14.74 3.30
N ILE A 164 -9.19 13.79 3.09
CA ILE A 164 -7.87 13.83 3.73
C ILE A 164 -7.13 15.12 3.31
N LYS A 165 -7.06 15.40 2.01
CA LYS A 165 -6.35 16.56 1.46
C LYS A 165 -6.99 17.89 1.89
N GLN A 166 -8.32 17.94 2.00
CA GLN A 166 -9.02 19.14 2.50
C GLN A 166 -8.64 19.45 3.95
N ARG A 167 -8.48 18.42 4.78
CA ARG A 167 -8.11 18.59 6.20
C ARG A 167 -6.61 18.83 6.40
N ASN A 168 -5.79 18.19 5.57
CA ASN A 168 -4.33 18.31 5.65
C ASN A 168 -3.71 18.30 4.25
N PRO A 169 -3.60 19.46 3.59
CA PRO A 169 -3.02 19.55 2.24
C PRO A 169 -1.56 19.10 2.16
N GLN A 170 -0.81 19.19 3.26
CA GLN A 170 0.62 18.83 3.29
C GLN A 170 0.87 17.33 3.44
N LEU A 171 -0.11 16.58 3.93
CA LEU A 171 0.04 15.14 4.12
C LEU A 171 0.21 14.45 2.76
N LYS A 172 1.26 13.65 2.63
CA LYS A 172 1.49 12.85 1.43
C LYS A 172 0.60 11.62 1.44
N VAL A 173 -0.15 11.42 0.37
CA VAL A 173 -1.13 10.32 0.24
C VAL A 173 -0.72 9.40 -0.91
N GLU A 174 -0.36 8.17 -0.57
CA GLU A 174 -0.18 7.08 -1.53
C GLU A 174 -1.51 6.34 -1.65
N CYS A 175 -1.96 6.10 -2.87
CA CYS A 175 -3.17 5.33 -3.15
C CYS A 175 -2.79 3.98 -3.76
N LEU A 176 -2.87 2.91 -2.95
CA LEU A 176 -2.66 1.54 -3.43
C LEU A 176 -4.02 1.00 -3.89
N THR A 177 -4.22 1.02 -5.19
CA THR A 177 -5.50 0.74 -5.83
C THR A 177 -5.62 -0.70 -6.32
N SER A 178 -6.85 -1.17 -6.50
CA SER A 178 -7.16 -2.33 -7.34
C SER A 178 -6.88 -1.99 -8.82
N ASP A 179 -7.09 -2.95 -9.71
CA ASP A 179 -6.97 -2.73 -11.16
C ASP A 179 -8.24 -2.11 -11.79
N PHE A 180 -9.26 -1.82 -10.98
CA PHE A 180 -10.57 -1.30 -11.44
C PHE A 180 -11.15 -2.11 -12.60
N GLY A 181 -10.96 -3.45 -12.59
CA GLY A 181 -11.42 -4.32 -13.67
C GLY A 181 -10.78 -4.01 -15.05
N GLY A 182 -9.64 -3.33 -15.07
CA GLY A 182 -8.96 -2.91 -16.30
C GLY A 182 -9.55 -1.66 -16.96
N GLN A 183 -10.48 -0.96 -16.27
CA GLN A 183 -11.14 0.24 -16.81
C GLN A 183 -10.22 1.46 -16.71
N SER A 184 -9.55 1.81 -17.80
CA SER A 184 -8.58 2.93 -17.86
C SER A 184 -9.20 4.27 -17.49
N GLU A 185 -10.48 4.45 -17.78
CA GLU A 185 -11.23 5.67 -17.43
C GLU A 185 -11.24 5.89 -15.89
N LEU A 186 -11.48 4.82 -15.12
CA LEU A 186 -11.49 4.91 -13.66
C LEU A 186 -10.11 5.25 -13.11
N VAL A 187 -9.04 4.69 -13.70
CA VAL A 187 -7.66 5.02 -13.34
C VAL A 187 -7.39 6.52 -13.61
N THR A 188 -7.78 7.00 -14.79
CA THR A 188 -7.61 8.41 -15.19
C THR A 188 -8.35 9.35 -14.21
N ARG A 189 -9.59 8.99 -13.87
CA ARG A 189 -10.39 9.74 -12.89
C ARG A 189 -9.73 9.75 -11.52
N MET A 190 -9.27 8.58 -11.04
CA MET A 190 -8.58 8.46 -9.75
C MET A 190 -7.38 9.41 -9.67
N VAL A 191 -6.56 9.44 -10.72
CA VAL A 191 -5.37 10.30 -10.80
C VAL A 191 -5.73 11.78 -10.90
N GLY A 192 -6.73 12.11 -11.71
CA GLY A 192 -7.11 13.51 -11.98
C GLY A 192 -7.93 14.17 -10.88
N GLU A 193 -8.73 13.39 -10.16
CA GLU A 193 -9.75 13.93 -9.27
C GLU A 193 -9.43 13.83 -7.78
N SER A 194 -8.58 12.89 -7.36
CA SER A 194 -8.40 12.60 -5.92
C SER A 194 -7.44 13.55 -5.21
N GLY A 195 -6.42 14.06 -5.89
CA GLY A 195 -5.35 14.84 -5.29
C GLY A 195 -4.23 14.00 -4.67
N LEU A 196 -4.12 12.73 -5.05
CA LEU A 196 -3.07 11.82 -4.57
C LEU A 196 -1.66 12.29 -4.95
N ASP A 197 -0.66 11.91 -4.15
CA ASP A 197 0.75 12.19 -4.41
C ASP A 197 1.46 11.01 -5.07
N VAL A 198 1.05 9.77 -4.74
CA VAL A 198 1.64 8.53 -5.28
C VAL A 198 0.52 7.58 -5.70
N PHE A 199 0.57 7.08 -6.92
CA PHE A 199 -0.33 6.04 -7.41
C PHE A 199 0.39 4.69 -7.34
N ALA A 200 -0.14 3.77 -6.57
CA ALA A 200 0.43 2.44 -6.41
C ALA A 200 -0.55 1.36 -6.91
N HIS A 201 -0.01 0.40 -7.62
CA HIS A 201 -0.73 -0.81 -8.02
C HIS A 201 0.26 -1.97 -8.14
N ASN A 202 0.04 -3.01 -7.36
CA ASN A 202 1.00 -4.12 -7.26
C ASN A 202 0.82 -5.14 -8.36
N VAL A 203 1.91 -5.58 -8.99
CA VAL A 203 1.91 -6.76 -9.88
C VAL A 203 1.94 -8.07 -9.08
N GLU A 204 2.39 -8.01 -7.83
CA GLU A 204 2.44 -9.06 -6.83
C GLU A 204 3.44 -10.17 -7.13
N THR A 205 3.54 -10.65 -8.35
CA THR A 205 4.45 -11.72 -8.76
C THR A 205 4.79 -11.59 -10.25
N VAL A 206 5.74 -12.39 -10.71
CA VAL A 206 6.16 -12.46 -12.12
C VAL A 206 5.02 -12.95 -13.03
N GLU A 207 5.07 -12.64 -14.30
CA GLU A 207 3.99 -12.93 -15.26
C GLU A 207 3.60 -14.41 -15.26
N GLU A 208 4.58 -15.30 -15.24
CA GLU A 208 4.38 -16.74 -15.33
C GLU A 208 3.62 -17.33 -14.14
N LEU A 209 3.71 -16.66 -12.98
CA LEU A 209 3.09 -17.15 -11.74
C LEU A 209 1.73 -16.49 -11.44
N GLN A 210 1.29 -15.52 -12.26
CA GLN A 210 0.05 -14.77 -12.01
C GLN A 210 -1.15 -15.69 -11.72
N LYS A 211 -1.34 -16.71 -12.57
CA LYS A 211 -2.48 -17.64 -12.47
C LYS A 211 -2.49 -18.47 -11.19
N PHE A 212 -1.30 -18.66 -10.59
CA PHE A 212 -1.15 -19.46 -9.37
C PHE A 212 -1.21 -18.61 -8.10
N VAL A 213 -0.90 -17.33 -8.20
CA VAL A 213 -0.72 -16.43 -7.05
C VAL A 213 -1.92 -15.51 -6.88
N ARG A 214 -2.43 -14.92 -7.99
CA ARG A 214 -3.50 -13.94 -7.96
C ARG A 214 -4.84 -14.54 -8.35
N ASP A 215 -5.92 -13.81 -8.05
CA ASP A 215 -7.26 -14.13 -8.54
C ASP A 215 -7.27 -14.11 -10.09
N ARG A 216 -8.06 -15.01 -10.70
CA ARG A 216 -8.15 -15.17 -12.15
C ARG A 216 -8.55 -13.90 -12.93
N ARG A 217 -9.16 -12.93 -12.26
CA ARG A 217 -9.57 -11.63 -12.85
C ARG A 217 -8.42 -10.62 -12.90
N ALA A 218 -7.32 -10.91 -12.21
CA ALA A 218 -6.12 -10.08 -12.24
C ALA A 218 -5.11 -10.70 -13.22
N SER A 219 -4.46 -9.86 -14.01
CA SER A 219 -3.39 -10.34 -14.91
C SER A 219 -2.21 -9.37 -14.90
N PHE A 220 -1.05 -9.86 -15.32
CA PHE A 220 0.16 -9.05 -15.42
C PHE A 220 -0.03 -7.89 -16.41
N ALA A 221 -0.53 -8.18 -17.60
CA ALA A 221 -0.78 -7.19 -18.64
C ALA A 221 -1.79 -6.11 -18.18
N GLN A 222 -2.85 -6.52 -17.45
CA GLN A 222 -3.84 -5.59 -16.90
C GLN A 222 -3.19 -4.66 -15.87
N SER A 223 -2.34 -5.20 -15.00
CA SER A 223 -1.62 -4.40 -13.99
C SER A 223 -0.66 -3.39 -14.63
N LEU A 224 0.07 -3.82 -15.67
CA LEU A 224 0.94 -2.91 -16.43
C LEU A 224 0.11 -1.79 -17.09
N LYS A 225 -1.03 -2.13 -17.69
CA LYS A 225 -1.92 -1.15 -18.30
C LYS A 225 -2.45 -0.12 -17.31
N VAL A 226 -2.79 -0.54 -16.09
CA VAL A 226 -3.23 0.35 -15.00
C VAL A 226 -2.12 1.36 -14.67
N LEU A 227 -0.89 0.89 -14.46
CA LEU A 227 0.27 1.73 -14.13
C LEU A 227 0.60 2.69 -15.27
N GLU A 228 0.60 2.20 -16.51
CA GLU A 228 0.81 3.01 -17.70
C GLU A 228 -0.25 4.11 -17.84
N THR A 229 -1.52 3.74 -17.63
CA THR A 229 -2.63 4.70 -17.69
C THR A 229 -2.47 5.81 -16.65
N ALA A 230 -2.10 5.45 -15.42
CA ALA A 230 -1.86 6.43 -14.35
C ALA A 230 -0.72 7.40 -14.74
N LYS A 231 0.37 6.86 -15.29
CA LYS A 231 1.52 7.66 -15.73
C LYS A 231 1.17 8.58 -16.91
N LYS A 232 0.38 8.09 -17.87
CA LYS A 232 -0.09 8.90 -19.00
C LYS A 232 -1.06 10.00 -18.58
N ALA A 233 -1.91 9.72 -17.58
CA ALA A 233 -2.88 10.70 -17.05
C ALA A 233 -2.17 11.88 -16.35
N ARG A 234 -1.05 11.63 -15.67
CA ARG A 234 -0.25 12.70 -15.03
C ARG A 234 1.23 12.30 -15.04
N ARG A 235 2.00 12.89 -15.93
CA ARG A 235 3.41 12.50 -16.19
C ARG A 235 4.35 12.70 -15.01
N ASP A 236 4.09 13.70 -14.18
CA ASP A 236 4.90 14.00 -12.98
C ASP A 236 4.49 13.17 -11.75
N LEU A 237 3.38 12.42 -11.84
CA LEU A 237 2.91 11.57 -10.77
C LEU A 237 3.93 10.45 -10.46
N LEU A 238 4.23 10.28 -9.19
CA LEU A 238 5.01 9.12 -8.77
C LEU A 238 4.14 7.86 -8.86
N THR A 239 4.63 6.86 -9.59
CA THR A 239 3.96 5.57 -9.73
C THR A 239 4.79 4.47 -9.06
N LYS A 240 4.10 3.55 -8.40
CA LYS A 240 4.75 2.52 -7.57
C LYS A 240 4.11 1.16 -7.82
N SER A 241 4.93 0.11 -7.78
CA SER A 241 4.46 -1.27 -7.80
C SER A 241 5.19 -2.09 -6.74
N SER A 242 4.72 -3.30 -6.52
CA SER A 242 5.37 -4.22 -5.57
C SER A 242 5.40 -5.63 -6.11
N LEU A 243 6.46 -6.36 -5.75
CA LEU A 243 6.73 -7.73 -6.16
C LEU A 243 7.08 -8.54 -4.91
N MET A 244 6.38 -9.66 -4.71
CA MET A 244 6.72 -10.66 -3.69
C MET A 244 7.70 -11.66 -4.29
N LEU A 245 8.70 -12.06 -3.51
CA LEU A 245 9.66 -13.09 -3.86
C LEU A 245 9.54 -14.31 -2.93
N GLY A 246 10.04 -15.44 -3.41
CA GLY A 246 10.01 -16.71 -2.66
C GLY A 246 8.76 -17.53 -2.93
N VAL A 247 8.07 -17.26 -4.06
CA VAL A 247 6.88 -18.01 -4.47
C VAL A 247 7.14 -18.96 -5.65
N GLY A 248 8.40 -19.03 -6.13
CA GLY A 248 8.84 -19.97 -7.17
C GLY A 248 9.28 -19.31 -8.47
N GLU A 249 9.51 -18.02 -8.45
CA GLU A 249 10.04 -17.24 -9.58
C GLU A 249 11.54 -17.50 -9.76
N THR A 250 12.04 -17.26 -10.97
CA THR A 250 13.49 -17.25 -11.26
C THR A 250 14.00 -15.82 -11.35
N ASP A 251 15.32 -15.63 -11.16
CA ASP A 251 15.97 -14.34 -11.31
C ASP A 251 15.66 -13.69 -12.66
N GLN A 252 15.64 -14.47 -13.74
CA GLN A 252 15.35 -13.93 -15.07
C GLN A 252 13.91 -13.41 -15.16
N GLN A 253 12.94 -14.12 -14.57
CA GLN A 253 11.53 -13.68 -14.53
C GLN A 253 11.40 -12.38 -13.73
N VAL A 254 12.14 -12.26 -12.62
CA VAL A 254 12.16 -11.01 -11.82
C VAL A 254 12.72 -9.86 -12.68
N LYS A 255 13.87 -10.08 -13.34
CA LYS A 255 14.49 -9.08 -14.24
C LYS A 255 13.53 -8.65 -15.36
N ASN A 256 12.84 -9.61 -15.97
CA ASN A 256 11.84 -9.34 -17.02
C ASN A 256 10.69 -8.49 -16.47
N THR A 257 10.19 -8.82 -15.28
CA THR A 257 9.12 -8.07 -14.58
C THR A 257 9.55 -6.63 -14.30
N LEU A 258 10.76 -6.44 -13.78
CA LEU A 258 11.30 -5.10 -13.51
C LEU A 258 11.46 -4.28 -14.80
N SER A 259 11.92 -4.92 -15.88
CA SER A 259 12.04 -4.30 -17.21
C SER A 259 10.67 -3.87 -17.75
N ALA A 260 9.64 -4.72 -17.61
CA ALA A 260 8.28 -4.42 -18.03
C ALA A 260 7.68 -3.25 -17.23
N LEU A 261 7.90 -3.22 -15.92
CA LEU A 261 7.45 -2.11 -15.06
C LEU A 261 8.13 -0.79 -15.47
N ARG A 262 9.42 -0.83 -15.73
CA ARG A 262 10.19 0.33 -16.21
C ARG A 262 9.65 0.83 -17.57
N ALA A 263 9.35 -0.08 -18.50
CA ALA A 263 8.86 0.25 -19.83
C ALA A 263 7.53 1.02 -19.80
N VAL A 264 6.67 0.75 -18.79
CA VAL A 264 5.40 1.49 -18.63
C VAL A 264 5.54 2.73 -17.72
N GLY A 265 6.76 3.08 -17.33
CA GLY A 265 7.06 4.33 -16.62
C GLY A 265 6.89 4.27 -15.09
N VAL A 266 6.98 3.10 -14.50
CA VAL A 266 6.93 2.97 -13.02
C VAL A 266 8.20 3.58 -12.41
N ASP A 267 8.03 4.44 -11.42
CA ASP A 267 9.13 5.18 -10.77
C ASP A 267 9.76 4.41 -9.60
N CYS A 268 8.95 3.62 -8.90
CA CYS A 268 9.39 2.93 -7.68
C CYS A 268 8.85 1.49 -7.64
N VAL A 269 9.72 0.54 -7.34
CA VAL A 269 9.31 -0.85 -7.10
C VAL A 269 9.79 -1.27 -5.72
N THR A 270 8.88 -1.82 -4.91
CA THR A 270 9.25 -2.47 -3.65
C THR A 270 9.30 -3.97 -3.87
N ILE A 271 10.31 -4.60 -3.31
CA ILE A 271 10.50 -6.05 -3.37
C ILE A 271 10.50 -6.56 -1.93
N GLY A 272 9.72 -7.60 -1.66
CA GLY A 272 9.61 -8.15 -0.33
C GLY A 272 9.46 -9.66 -0.32
N GLN A 273 9.98 -10.30 0.71
CA GLN A 273 9.83 -11.75 0.93
C GLN A 273 8.37 -12.09 1.21
N TYR A 274 7.83 -13.04 0.47
CA TYR A 274 6.52 -13.62 0.79
C TYR A 274 6.61 -14.41 2.10
N LEU A 275 5.71 -14.12 3.03
CA LEU A 275 5.55 -14.87 4.28
C LEU A 275 4.13 -15.45 4.32
N GLN A 276 4.03 -16.75 4.50
CA GLN A 276 2.75 -17.46 4.50
C GLN A 276 1.87 -17.01 5.69
N PRO A 277 0.69 -16.39 5.45
CA PRO A 277 -0.13 -15.90 6.57
C PRO A 277 -0.70 -17.01 7.44
N THR A 278 -1.19 -18.08 6.85
CA THR A 278 -1.71 -19.28 7.56
C THR A 278 -1.41 -20.52 6.72
N LYS A 279 -1.56 -21.69 7.32
CA LYS A 279 -1.34 -23.00 6.65
C LYS A 279 -2.21 -23.22 5.40
N ARG A 280 -3.31 -22.47 5.26
CA ARG A 280 -4.23 -22.56 4.10
C ARG A 280 -3.74 -21.77 2.87
N HIS A 281 -2.88 -20.79 3.09
CA HIS A 281 -2.31 -19.98 2.00
C HIS A 281 -1.20 -20.74 1.28
N MET A 282 -0.79 -20.25 0.12
CA MET A 282 0.30 -20.88 -0.64
C MET A 282 1.58 -20.92 0.20
N LYS A 283 2.35 -21.99 0.05
CA LYS A 283 3.60 -22.19 0.79
C LYS A 283 4.69 -21.27 0.25
N VAL A 284 5.56 -20.82 1.15
CA VAL A 284 6.85 -20.22 0.76
C VAL A 284 7.65 -21.31 0.05
N LYS A 285 8.18 -21.01 -1.12
CA LYS A 285 9.04 -21.92 -1.89
C LYS A 285 10.50 -21.77 -1.49
N GLU A 286 10.89 -20.53 -1.19
CA GLU A 286 12.27 -20.20 -0.87
C GLU A 286 12.32 -18.96 0.01
N TYR A 287 13.25 -18.92 0.94
CA TYR A 287 13.61 -17.72 1.68
C TYR A 287 14.89 -17.16 1.08
N LEU A 288 14.82 -15.93 0.62
CA LEU A 288 15.93 -15.28 -0.09
C LEU A 288 16.83 -14.54 0.90
N ASP A 289 18.14 -14.62 0.70
CA ASP A 289 19.16 -13.94 1.53
C ASP A 289 19.26 -12.45 1.22
#